data_371ab4ce757b99aa47c2901ad989fab0
#
_entry.id   371ab4ce757b99aa47c2901ad989fab0
#
_cell.length_a   1.000
_cell.length_b   1.000
_cell.length_c   1.000
_cell.angle_alpha   90.00
_cell.angle_beta   90.00
_cell.angle_gamma   90.00
#
_symmetry.space_group_name_H-M   'P 1'
#
loop_
_entity.id
_entity.type
_entity.pdbx_description
1 polymer ?
#
loop_
_entity_poly.entity_id
_entity_poly.type
_entity_poly.pdbx_seq_one_letter_code
_entity_poly.pdbx_strand_id
1 'polypeptide(L)'
;QILAISPDAVKDFSYMRDEAVGVPTVRPVAEDVLILKPDLVVRAYGGGPNAEAFFKRAGIPVLTVGWTSNVDGEEVGSIPSLIQQMADGLGQSEKGRQLISEFRERLARVHKRADGKTALYMTPAGATTGPGSMVHEMLIAAGFENFEDTPGWRSIPLERFAYEQPDVVAAAFFRQKTNHPDSWSPMNHPVAKRQMQDQTVVPLEGAWTACGGWFIIDAIEALAKGGDS
;
A
#
# COMPACT_ATOMS: atom_id res chain seq x y z
N GLN A 1 -7.09 -23.58 -7.36
CA GLN A 1 -7.36 -23.65 -5.91
C GLN A 1 -6.15 -23.09 -5.15
N ILE A 2 -6.40 -22.26 -4.10
CA ILE A 2 -5.35 -21.79 -3.20
C ILE A 2 -5.06 -22.92 -2.19
N LEU A 3 -3.81 -23.39 -2.15
CA LEU A 3 -3.38 -24.41 -1.19
C LEU A 3 -3.04 -23.81 0.17
N ALA A 4 -2.31 -22.71 0.16
CA ALA A 4 -1.95 -21.97 1.37
C ALA A 4 -1.53 -20.54 1.01
N ILE A 5 -1.55 -19.67 2.02
CA ILE A 5 -1.14 -18.27 1.94
C ILE A 5 -0.15 -17.93 3.06
N SER A 6 0.47 -16.75 2.97
CA SER A 6 1.30 -16.23 4.07
C SER A 6 0.47 -16.05 5.35
N PRO A 7 1.02 -16.31 6.54
CA PRO A 7 0.37 -15.98 7.81
C PRO A 7 0.02 -14.49 7.95
N ASP A 8 0.67 -13.64 7.16
CA ASP A 8 0.40 -12.19 7.16
C ASP A 8 -0.89 -11.82 6.45
N ALA A 9 -1.45 -12.74 5.65
CA ALA A 9 -2.69 -12.49 4.89
C ALA A 9 -3.92 -12.18 5.77
N VAL A 10 -3.92 -12.62 7.02
CA VAL A 10 -5.00 -12.37 8.00
C VAL A 10 -4.69 -11.24 8.97
N LYS A 11 -3.59 -10.51 8.77
CA LYS A 11 -3.20 -9.40 9.64
C LYS A 11 -3.92 -8.10 9.26
N ASP A 12 -4.00 -7.16 10.19
CA ASP A 12 -4.71 -5.89 10.02
C ASP A 12 -4.21 -5.05 8.84
N PHE A 13 -2.96 -5.21 8.45
CA PHE A 13 -2.40 -4.53 7.28
C PHE A 13 -2.74 -5.21 5.94
N SER A 14 -3.36 -6.39 5.95
CA SER A 14 -3.79 -7.06 4.73
C SER A 14 -5.17 -6.54 4.32
N TYR A 15 -5.30 -6.09 3.08
CA TYR A 15 -6.57 -5.66 2.51
C TYR A 15 -7.58 -6.81 2.42
N MET A 16 -7.11 -8.00 2.03
CA MET A 16 -7.95 -9.20 1.86
C MET A 16 -8.00 -10.09 3.11
N ARG A 17 -7.79 -9.52 4.30
CA ARG A 17 -7.71 -10.29 5.55
C ARG A 17 -8.96 -11.09 5.87
N ASP A 18 -10.13 -10.54 5.54
CA ASP A 18 -11.42 -11.19 5.84
C ASP A 18 -11.65 -12.38 4.90
N GLU A 19 -11.29 -12.24 3.62
CA GLU A 19 -11.36 -13.31 2.61
C GLU A 19 -10.30 -14.40 2.84
N ALA A 20 -9.22 -14.05 3.53
CA ALA A 20 -8.14 -14.98 3.89
C ALA A 20 -8.51 -15.90 5.07
N VAL A 21 -9.57 -15.58 5.81
CA VAL A 21 -10.02 -16.41 6.95
C VAL A 21 -10.37 -17.82 6.50
N GLY A 22 -9.77 -18.81 7.15
CA GLY A 22 -10.00 -20.23 6.86
C GLY A 22 -9.13 -20.80 5.72
N VAL A 23 -8.36 -19.98 5.01
CA VAL A 23 -7.36 -20.47 4.07
C VAL A 23 -6.14 -20.98 4.87
N PRO A 24 -5.62 -22.19 4.59
CA PRO A 24 -4.42 -22.67 5.26
C PRO A 24 -3.25 -21.71 5.12
N THR A 25 -2.44 -21.57 6.15
CA THR A 25 -1.25 -20.73 6.11
C THR A 25 0.02 -21.56 6.09
N VAL A 26 1.07 -21.04 5.45
CA VAL A 26 2.41 -21.64 5.41
C VAL A 26 3.45 -20.56 5.64
N ARG A 27 4.52 -20.89 6.37
CA ARG A 27 5.65 -19.94 6.50
C ARG A 27 6.27 -19.70 5.12
N PRO A 28 6.65 -18.46 4.79
CA PRO A 28 7.21 -18.11 3.48
C PRO A 28 8.69 -18.56 3.34
N VAL A 29 8.98 -19.80 3.71
CA VAL A 29 10.28 -20.47 3.50
C VAL A 29 10.10 -21.60 2.50
N ALA A 30 11.08 -21.76 1.62
CA ALA A 30 10.93 -22.63 0.46
C ALA A 30 10.66 -24.08 0.83
N GLU A 31 11.27 -24.57 1.89
CA GLU A 31 11.12 -25.94 2.38
C GLU A 31 9.68 -26.24 2.82
N ASP A 32 9.04 -25.33 3.55
CA ASP A 32 7.67 -25.51 4.03
C ASP A 32 6.69 -25.48 2.84
N VAL A 33 6.92 -24.60 1.87
CA VAL A 33 6.09 -24.48 0.66
C VAL A 33 6.21 -25.74 -0.21
N LEU A 34 7.42 -26.32 -0.35
CA LEU A 34 7.64 -27.53 -1.15
C LEU A 34 6.86 -28.74 -0.64
N ILE A 35 6.65 -28.86 0.66
CA ILE A 35 5.88 -29.97 1.27
C ILE A 35 4.45 -29.99 0.74
N LEU A 36 3.90 -28.84 0.39
CA LEU A 36 2.55 -28.69 -0.14
C LEU A 36 2.43 -29.10 -1.62
N LYS A 37 3.55 -29.29 -2.33
CA LYS A 37 3.62 -29.64 -3.75
C LYS A 37 2.71 -28.73 -4.63
N PRO A 38 2.87 -27.40 -4.59
CA PRO A 38 2.04 -26.52 -5.36
C PRO A 38 2.36 -26.59 -6.86
N ASP A 39 1.36 -26.35 -7.71
CA ASP A 39 1.55 -26.21 -9.16
C ASP A 39 2.15 -24.86 -9.55
N LEU A 40 2.01 -23.85 -8.70
CA LEU A 40 2.51 -22.49 -8.88
C LEU A 40 2.78 -21.85 -7.52
N VAL A 41 3.89 -21.15 -7.40
CA VAL A 41 4.19 -20.25 -6.28
C VAL A 41 4.09 -18.81 -6.74
N VAL A 42 3.21 -18.03 -6.10
CA VAL A 42 3.14 -16.58 -6.28
C VAL A 42 3.88 -15.91 -5.14
N ARG A 43 4.81 -15.03 -5.46
CA ARG A 43 5.60 -14.33 -4.44
C ARG A 43 5.91 -12.89 -4.84
N ALA A 44 6.19 -12.05 -3.84
CA ALA A 44 6.90 -10.79 -4.02
C ALA A 44 8.39 -10.98 -3.65
N TYR A 45 8.91 -10.19 -2.76
CA TYR A 45 10.33 -10.24 -2.33
C TYR A 45 10.63 -11.25 -1.20
N GLY A 46 9.63 -11.85 -0.59
CA GLY A 46 9.79 -12.74 0.57
C GLY A 46 10.40 -14.11 0.22
N GLY A 47 10.79 -14.87 1.25
CA GLY A 47 11.30 -16.24 1.11
C GLY A 47 12.80 -16.35 0.85
N GLY A 48 13.56 -15.26 0.94
CA GLY A 48 15.01 -15.20 0.79
C GLY A 48 15.50 -15.08 -0.66
N PRO A 49 16.79 -14.73 -0.86
CA PRO A 49 17.35 -14.40 -2.16
C PRO A 49 17.39 -15.59 -3.15
N ASN A 50 17.42 -16.82 -2.65
CA ASN A 50 17.53 -18.02 -3.46
C ASN A 50 16.20 -18.78 -3.63
N ALA A 51 15.10 -18.29 -3.08
CA ALA A 51 13.84 -19.02 -3.05
C ALA A 51 13.33 -19.36 -4.47
N GLU A 52 13.42 -18.44 -5.41
CA GLU A 52 13.00 -18.67 -6.80
C GLU A 52 13.83 -19.77 -7.46
N ALA A 53 15.16 -19.72 -7.32
CA ALA A 53 16.05 -20.74 -7.87
C ALA A 53 15.80 -22.11 -7.22
N PHE A 54 15.41 -22.14 -5.96
CA PHE A 54 15.08 -23.36 -5.24
C PHE A 54 13.80 -24.02 -5.77
N PHE A 55 12.73 -23.22 -5.96
CA PHE A 55 11.48 -23.71 -6.57
C PHE A 55 11.69 -24.17 -8.01
N LYS A 56 12.45 -23.42 -8.82
CA LYS A 56 12.77 -23.80 -10.19
C LYS A 56 13.50 -25.16 -10.26
N ARG A 57 14.45 -25.41 -9.35
CA ARG A 57 15.12 -26.72 -9.26
C ARG A 57 14.17 -27.87 -8.89
N ALA A 58 13.14 -27.56 -8.09
CA ALA A 58 12.09 -28.51 -7.74
C ALA A 58 11.03 -28.67 -8.84
N GLY A 59 11.17 -28.00 -9.99
CA GLY A 59 10.22 -28.06 -11.10
C GLY A 59 8.92 -27.27 -10.87
N ILE A 60 8.90 -26.37 -9.88
CA ILE A 60 7.73 -25.58 -9.55
C ILE A 60 7.84 -24.19 -10.19
N PRO A 61 6.88 -23.80 -11.05
CA PRO A 61 6.80 -22.45 -11.61
C PRO A 61 6.66 -21.39 -10.52
N VAL A 62 7.30 -20.24 -10.73
CA VAL A 62 7.21 -19.09 -9.82
C VAL A 62 6.74 -17.86 -10.56
N LEU A 63 5.68 -17.23 -10.08
CA LEU A 63 5.23 -15.91 -10.51
C LEU A 63 5.73 -14.89 -9.48
N THR A 64 6.78 -14.16 -9.86
CA THR A 64 7.32 -13.10 -9.00
C THR A 64 6.67 -11.76 -9.36
N VAL A 65 6.06 -11.14 -8.36
CA VAL A 65 5.37 -9.85 -8.48
C VAL A 65 6.28 -8.75 -7.95
N GLY A 66 6.45 -7.68 -8.73
CA GLY A 66 7.27 -6.54 -8.36
C GLY A 66 6.57 -5.56 -7.40
N TRP A 67 7.30 -4.51 -7.04
CA TRP A 67 6.74 -3.35 -6.35
C TRP A 67 6.08 -2.40 -7.34
N THR A 68 5.04 -1.74 -6.88
CA THR A 68 4.41 -0.64 -7.61
C THR A 68 4.88 0.70 -7.06
N SER A 69 5.12 1.65 -7.96
CA SER A 69 5.49 3.02 -7.64
C SER A 69 4.59 4.05 -8.33
N ASN A 70 3.76 3.61 -9.28
CA ASN A 70 2.87 4.48 -10.05
C ASN A 70 1.43 4.00 -9.94
N VAL A 71 0.49 4.94 -9.74
CA VAL A 71 -0.94 4.64 -9.64
C VAL A 71 -1.51 4.18 -10.99
N ASP A 72 -1.15 4.85 -12.09
CA ASP A 72 -1.61 4.51 -13.43
C ASP A 72 -0.44 4.53 -14.43
N GLY A 73 -0.68 4.06 -15.65
CA GLY A 73 0.31 3.94 -16.72
C GLY A 73 0.42 2.52 -17.26
N GLU A 74 1.24 2.35 -18.30
CA GLU A 74 1.50 1.04 -18.93
C GLU A 74 2.90 0.50 -18.56
N GLU A 75 3.72 1.33 -17.92
CA GLU A 75 5.08 0.96 -17.53
C GLU A 75 5.10 -0.07 -16.40
N VAL A 76 6.18 -0.82 -16.35
CA VAL A 76 6.46 -1.76 -15.25
C VAL A 76 6.50 -0.99 -13.93
N GLY A 77 5.74 -1.47 -12.94
CA GLY A 77 5.62 -0.82 -11.63
C GLY A 77 4.37 0.05 -11.48
N SER A 78 3.50 0.12 -12.50
CA SER A 78 2.16 0.70 -12.36
C SER A 78 1.15 -0.32 -11.81
N ILE A 79 0.05 0.15 -11.23
CA ILE A 79 -1.05 -0.74 -10.77
C ILE A 79 -1.64 -1.55 -11.93
N PRO A 80 -1.98 -0.96 -13.10
CA PRO A 80 -2.46 -1.74 -14.24
C PRO A 80 -1.48 -2.83 -14.69
N SER A 81 -0.19 -2.50 -14.78
CA SER A 81 0.85 -3.46 -15.15
C SER A 81 0.92 -4.64 -14.16
N LEU A 82 0.84 -4.36 -12.87
CA LEU A 82 0.83 -5.38 -11.82
C LEU A 82 -0.39 -6.30 -11.94
N ILE A 83 -1.59 -5.73 -12.13
CA ILE A 83 -2.84 -6.49 -12.30
C ILE A 83 -2.72 -7.41 -13.51
N GLN A 84 -2.23 -6.89 -14.65
CA GLN A 84 -2.09 -7.66 -15.88
C GLN A 84 -1.07 -8.79 -15.70
N GLN A 85 0.09 -8.51 -15.10
CA GLN A 85 1.11 -9.53 -14.81
C GLN A 85 0.56 -10.67 -13.96
N MET A 86 -0.19 -10.34 -12.91
CA MET A 86 -0.82 -11.35 -12.05
C MET A 86 -1.88 -12.15 -12.80
N ALA A 87 -2.72 -11.48 -13.54
CA ALA A 87 -3.80 -12.12 -14.30
C ALA A 87 -3.26 -13.06 -15.38
N ASP A 88 -2.23 -12.65 -16.11
CA ASP A 88 -1.59 -13.47 -17.13
C ASP A 88 -0.92 -14.69 -16.51
N GLY A 89 -0.18 -14.51 -15.42
CA GLY A 89 0.48 -15.60 -14.70
C GLY A 89 -0.50 -16.61 -14.09
N LEU A 90 -1.73 -16.19 -13.81
CA LEU A 90 -2.82 -17.04 -13.29
C LEU A 90 -3.76 -17.56 -14.40
N GLY A 91 -3.49 -17.28 -15.67
CA GLY A 91 -4.36 -17.63 -16.79
C GLY A 91 -5.73 -16.94 -16.78
N GLN A 92 -5.80 -15.72 -16.22
CA GLN A 92 -7.03 -14.92 -16.04
C GLN A 92 -6.92 -13.56 -16.74
N SER A 93 -6.25 -13.48 -17.90
CA SER A 93 -5.94 -12.23 -18.61
C SER A 93 -7.16 -11.34 -18.85
N GLU A 94 -8.33 -11.93 -19.19
CA GLU A 94 -9.57 -11.16 -19.39
C GLU A 94 -10.06 -10.50 -18.11
N LYS A 95 -10.02 -11.24 -17.02
CA LYS A 95 -10.38 -10.70 -15.70
C LYS A 95 -9.43 -9.59 -15.25
N GLY A 96 -8.15 -9.69 -15.62
CA GLY A 96 -7.17 -8.63 -15.43
C GLY A 96 -7.55 -7.35 -16.16
N ARG A 97 -7.89 -7.45 -17.45
CA ARG A 97 -8.33 -6.29 -18.25
C ARG A 97 -9.60 -5.64 -17.68
N GLN A 98 -10.56 -6.45 -17.25
CA GLN A 98 -11.79 -5.93 -16.60
C GLN A 98 -11.43 -5.16 -15.32
N LEU A 99 -10.60 -5.72 -14.43
CA LEU A 99 -10.20 -5.07 -13.19
C LEU A 99 -9.43 -3.76 -13.44
N ILE A 100 -8.59 -3.72 -14.48
CA ILE A 100 -7.89 -2.51 -14.89
C ILE A 100 -8.88 -1.44 -15.36
N SER A 101 -9.89 -1.82 -16.15
CA SER A 101 -10.94 -0.90 -16.61
C SER A 101 -11.70 -0.31 -15.43
N GLU A 102 -12.16 -1.15 -14.50
CA GLU A 102 -12.86 -0.73 -13.29
C GLU A 102 -12.02 0.22 -12.43
N PHE A 103 -10.74 -0.09 -12.26
CA PHE A 103 -9.79 0.76 -11.53
C PHE A 103 -9.66 2.14 -12.20
N ARG A 104 -9.44 2.17 -13.52
CA ARG A 104 -9.29 3.42 -14.28
C ARG A 104 -10.57 4.24 -14.30
N GLU A 105 -11.74 3.61 -14.38
CA GLU A 105 -13.03 4.29 -14.27
C GLU A 105 -13.23 4.94 -12.92
N ARG A 106 -12.83 4.28 -11.82
CA ARG A 106 -12.85 4.87 -10.49
C ARG A 106 -11.89 6.05 -10.40
N LEU A 107 -10.66 5.89 -10.88
CA LEU A 107 -9.64 6.94 -10.87
C LEU A 107 -10.09 8.17 -11.69
N ALA A 108 -10.72 7.97 -12.84
CA ALA A 108 -11.23 9.05 -13.68
C ALA A 108 -12.38 9.83 -13.03
N ARG A 109 -13.12 9.22 -12.10
CA ARG A 109 -14.20 9.87 -11.33
C ARG A 109 -13.68 10.70 -10.15
N VAL A 110 -12.43 10.52 -9.76
CA VAL A 110 -11.82 11.32 -8.70
C VAL A 110 -11.73 12.78 -9.17
N HIS A 111 -12.44 13.67 -8.50
CA HIS A 111 -12.33 15.11 -8.77
C HIS A 111 -10.98 15.59 -8.23
N LYS A 112 -10.04 15.80 -9.14
CA LYS A 112 -8.73 16.34 -8.78
C LYS A 112 -8.90 17.79 -8.37
N ARG A 113 -8.43 18.13 -7.20
CA ARG A 113 -8.32 19.52 -6.76
C ARG A 113 -7.23 20.21 -7.57
N ALA A 114 -7.47 21.45 -7.92
CA ALA A 114 -6.48 22.30 -8.59
C ALA A 114 -6.12 23.52 -7.73
N ASP A 115 -6.32 23.41 -6.40
CA ASP A 115 -6.18 24.53 -5.46
C ASP A 115 -4.79 24.60 -4.78
N GLY A 116 -3.88 23.70 -5.14
CA GLY A 116 -2.51 23.67 -4.58
C GLY A 116 -2.45 23.28 -3.10
N LYS A 117 -3.51 22.70 -2.54
CA LYS A 117 -3.49 22.21 -1.17
C LYS A 117 -2.47 21.09 -0.99
N THR A 118 -1.78 21.14 0.14
CA THR A 118 -0.79 20.14 0.53
C THR A 118 -1.40 19.07 1.42
N ALA A 119 -0.94 17.82 1.27
CA ALA A 119 -1.30 16.74 2.18
C ALA A 119 -0.05 16.04 2.72
N LEU A 120 -0.07 15.73 4.01
CA LEU A 120 0.97 14.94 4.66
C LEU A 120 0.43 13.57 5.02
N TYR A 121 1.03 12.52 4.49
CA TYR A 121 0.77 11.15 4.92
C TYR A 121 1.47 10.87 6.26
N MET A 122 0.74 10.28 7.20
CA MET A 122 1.28 9.93 8.52
C MET A 122 0.87 8.52 8.93
N THR A 123 1.85 7.74 9.40
CA THR A 123 1.61 6.44 10.03
C THR A 123 1.62 6.56 11.56
N PRO A 124 1.08 5.56 12.31
CA PRO A 124 1.17 5.54 13.77
C PRO A 124 2.59 5.55 14.31
N ALA A 125 3.54 5.03 13.53
CA ALA A 125 4.97 5.05 13.88
C ALA A 125 5.62 6.42 13.64
N GLY A 126 4.88 7.42 13.12
CA GLY A 126 5.43 8.73 12.78
C GLY A 126 6.32 8.71 11.53
N ALA A 127 5.99 7.86 10.58
CA ALA A 127 6.66 7.83 9.28
C ALA A 127 5.81 8.52 8.21
N THR A 128 6.49 9.13 7.25
CA THR A 128 5.95 9.72 6.03
C THR A 128 6.85 9.35 4.85
N THR A 129 6.46 9.76 3.63
CA THR A 129 7.27 9.51 2.44
C THR A 129 7.04 10.58 1.39
N GLY A 130 8.10 10.88 0.63
CA GLY A 130 8.08 11.83 -0.47
C GLY A 130 8.04 11.17 -1.85
N PRO A 131 8.48 11.90 -2.89
CA PRO A 131 8.50 11.46 -4.28
C PRO A 131 9.14 10.09 -4.49
N GLY A 132 8.67 9.37 -5.50
CA GLY A 132 9.13 8.02 -5.85
C GLY A 132 8.49 6.91 -5.01
N SER A 133 7.43 7.20 -4.27
CA SER A 133 6.65 6.21 -3.53
C SER A 133 5.20 6.15 -4.03
N MET A 134 4.56 4.99 -3.88
CA MET A 134 3.14 4.82 -4.19
C MET A 134 2.25 5.77 -3.38
N VAL A 135 2.65 6.10 -2.15
CA VAL A 135 1.91 7.06 -1.30
C VAL A 135 1.98 8.47 -1.88
N HIS A 136 3.14 8.88 -2.41
CA HIS A 136 3.24 10.16 -3.12
C HIS A 136 2.26 10.21 -4.31
N GLU A 137 2.28 9.19 -5.14
CA GLU A 137 1.39 9.09 -6.30
C GLU A 137 -0.10 9.07 -5.89
N MET A 138 -0.42 8.44 -4.77
CA MET A 138 -1.77 8.45 -4.18
C MET A 138 -2.23 9.88 -3.82
N LEU A 139 -1.36 10.67 -3.19
CA LEU A 139 -1.68 12.07 -2.85
C LEU A 139 -1.89 12.90 -4.12
N ILE A 140 -1.00 12.77 -5.10
CA ILE A 140 -1.11 13.46 -6.39
C ILE A 140 -2.38 13.04 -7.15
N ALA A 141 -2.70 11.75 -7.14
CA ALA A 141 -3.91 11.24 -7.79
C ALA A 141 -5.19 11.76 -7.13
N ALA A 142 -5.18 11.99 -5.80
CA ALA A 142 -6.26 12.63 -5.06
C ALA A 142 -6.33 14.16 -5.24
N GLY A 143 -5.34 14.75 -5.94
CA GLY A 143 -5.30 16.19 -6.25
C GLY A 143 -4.57 17.05 -5.23
N PHE A 144 -3.74 16.46 -4.38
CA PHE A 144 -2.92 17.20 -3.42
C PHE A 144 -1.46 17.27 -3.86
N GLU A 145 -0.77 18.32 -3.44
CA GLU A 145 0.69 18.32 -3.40
C GLU A 145 1.16 17.57 -2.16
N ASN A 146 2.24 16.77 -2.31
CA ASN A 146 2.80 16.10 -1.14
C ASN A 146 3.59 17.10 -0.31
N PHE A 147 3.20 17.29 0.96
CA PHE A 147 3.92 18.15 1.89
C PHE A 147 5.38 17.68 2.11
N GLU A 148 5.65 16.37 2.06
CA GLU A 148 7.01 15.84 2.09
C GLU A 148 7.60 15.81 0.68
N ASP A 149 8.61 16.65 0.44
CA ASP A 149 9.26 16.84 -0.86
C ASP A 149 10.56 16.02 -1.03
N THR A 150 11.06 15.44 0.06
CA THR A 150 12.28 14.64 0.03
C THR A 150 11.97 13.19 -0.30
N PRO A 151 12.60 12.60 -1.33
CA PRO A 151 12.34 11.22 -1.75
C PRO A 151 12.56 10.19 -0.65
N GLY A 152 11.71 9.15 -0.67
CA GLY A 152 11.81 7.97 0.19
C GLY A 152 11.12 8.10 1.54
N TRP A 153 11.15 6.98 2.30
CA TRP A 153 10.55 6.89 3.62
C TRP A 153 11.42 7.57 4.68
N ARG A 154 10.77 8.31 5.59
CA ARG A 154 11.44 9.04 6.67
C ARG A 154 10.50 9.31 7.82
N SER A 155 11.06 9.80 8.93
CA SER A 155 10.26 10.35 10.03
C SER A 155 9.52 11.61 9.60
N ILE A 156 8.33 11.85 10.15
CA ILE A 156 7.59 13.10 9.93
C ILE A 156 8.47 14.32 10.25
N PRO A 157 8.36 15.40 9.49
CA PRO A 157 9.28 16.55 9.57
C PRO A 157 8.93 17.47 10.75
N LEU A 158 9.19 17.04 11.99
CA LEU A 158 8.82 17.76 13.22
C LEU A 158 9.34 19.20 13.26
N GLU A 159 10.55 19.42 12.74
CA GLU A 159 11.16 20.76 12.70
C GLU A 159 10.41 21.66 11.71
N ARG A 160 10.02 21.13 10.55
CA ARG A 160 9.28 21.89 9.54
C ARG A 160 7.91 22.33 10.06
N PHE A 161 7.25 21.54 10.90
CA PHE A 161 5.97 21.90 11.51
C PHE A 161 6.04 23.15 12.43
N ALA A 162 7.22 23.62 12.78
CA ALA A 162 7.37 24.88 13.50
C ALA A 162 7.12 26.11 12.62
N TYR A 163 7.22 25.96 11.30
CA TYR A 163 7.17 27.05 10.32
C TYR A 163 6.08 26.86 9.27
N GLU A 164 5.76 25.62 8.94
CA GLU A 164 4.83 25.24 7.89
C GLU A 164 3.89 24.15 8.39
N GLN A 165 2.70 24.11 7.84
CA GLN A 165 1.71 23.08 8.17
C GLN A 165 1.08 22.55 6.88
N PRO A 166 0.81 21.24 6.78
CA PRO A 166 0.02 20.71 5.67
C PRO A 166 -1.43 21.16 5.81
N ASP A 167 -2.13 21.34 4.70
CA ASP A 167 -3.57 21.63 4.72
C ASP A 167 -4.39 20.43 5.17
N VAL A 168 -3.91 19.22 4.85
CA VAL A 168 -4.57 17.94 5.14
C VAL A 168 -3.58 16.95 5.71
N VAL A 169 -4.02 16.18 6.71
CA VAL A 169 -3.29 15.01 7.22
C VAL A 169 -3.97 13.74 6.75
N ALA A 170 -3.30 12.97 5.91
CA ALA A 170 -3.71 11.64 5.50
C ALA A 170 -3.23 10.62 6.56
N ALA A 171 -4.10 10.29 7.50
CA ALA A 171 -3.75 9.47 8.66
C ALA A 171 -4.04 7.98 8.40
N ALA A 172 -3.01 7.22 8.06
CA ALA A 172 -3.13 5.79 7.77
C ALA A 172 -2.90 4.97 9.03
N PHE A 173 -3.95 4.71 9.78
CA PHE A 173 -3.90 3.93 11.00
C PHE A 173 -4.50 2.54 10.79
N PHE A 174 -3.80 1.53 11.31
CA PHE A 174 -4.32 0.18 11.37
C PHE A 174 -5.32 0.06 12.53
N ARG A 175 -6.31 -0.84 12.38
CA ARG A 175 -7.32 -1.08 13.43
C ARG A 175 -6.73 -1.63 14.73
N GLN A 176 -5.54 -2.21 14.69
CA GLN A 176 -4.88 -2.70 15.90
C GLN A 176 -4.60 -1.53 16.85
N LYS A 177 -5.28 -1.57 17.99
CA LYS A 177 -4.84 -0.82 19.16
C LYS A 177 -3.48 -1.38 19.54
N THR A 178 -2.41 -0.74 19.12
CA THR A 178 -1.09 -1.02 19.64
C THR A 178 -1.15 -0.70 21.13
N ASN A 179 -1.20 -1.74 21.97
CA ASN A 179 -1.24 -1.60 23.43
C ASN A 179 0.05 -1.00 24.00
N HIS A 180 1.05 -0.79 23.17
CA HIS A 180 2.28 -0.11 23.50
C HIS A 180 2.56 0.97 22.45
N PRO A 181 2.05 2.21 22.67
CA PRO A 181 2.55 3.34 21.90
C PRO A 181 4.05 3.40 22.15
N ASP A 182 4.84 3.27 21.08
CA ASP A 182 6.27 3.49 21.16
C ASP A 182 6.51 4.90 21.72
N SER A 183 7.05 4.98 22.92
CA SER A 183 7.30 6.28 23.60
C SER A 183 8.22 7.17 22.78
N TRP A 184 9.01 6.58 21.89
CA TRP A 184 9.93 7.25 21.00
C TRP A 184 9.33 7.62 19.64
N SER A 185 8.07 7.23 19.38
CA SER A 185 7.42 7.60 18.13
C SER A 185 7.35 9.12 17.99
N PRO A 186 7.74 9.69 16.84
CA PRO A 186 7.56 11.11 16.54
C PRO A 186 6.12 11.60 16.71
N MET A 187 5.13 10.70 16.63
CA MET A 187 3.71 10.99 16.86
C MET A 187 3.41 11.41 18.30
N ASN A 188 4.27 11.08 19.26
CA ASN A 188 4.13 11.52 20.66
C ASN A 188 4.55 12.98 20.88
N HIS A 189 5.27 13.57 19.92
CA HIS A 189 5.70 14.94 20.01
C HIS A 189 4.51 15.92 19.99
N PRO A 190 4.48 16.96 20.86
CA PRO A 190 3.35 17.91 20.91
C PRO A 190 3.05 18.57 19.55
N VAL A 191 4.06 18.82 18.74
CA VAL A 191 3.92 19.42 17.42
C VAL A 191 3.19 18.49 16.45
N ALA A 192 3.51 17.19 16.45
CA ALA A 192 2.81 16.19 15.65
C ALA A 192 1.34 16.04 16.08
N LYS A 193 1.09 16.03 17.39
CA LYS A 193 -0.28 15.96 17.93
C LYS A 193 -1.12 17.15 17.51
N ARG A 194 -0.54 18.35 17.45
CA ARG A 194 -1.23 19.54 16.95
C ARG A 194 -1.66 19.39 15.49
N GLN A 195 -0.85 18.79 14.62
CA GLN A 195 -1.25 18.54 13.23
C GLN A 195 -2.52 17.69 13.15
N MET A 196 -2.69 16.74 14.07
CA MET A 196 -3.88 15.88 14.15
C MET A 196 -5.11 16.60 14.76
N GLN A 197 -4.93 17.73 15.42
CA GLN A 197 -6.00 18.49 16.08
C GLN A 197 -6.42 19.72 15.28
N ASP A 198 -5.45 20.41 14.68
CA ASP A 198 -5.64 21.74 14.08
C ASP A 198 -5.87 21.66 12.56
N GLN A 199 -5.52 20.54 11.91
CA GLN A 199 -5.67 20.35 10.47
C GLN A 199 -6.87 19.47 10.13
N THR A 200 -7.29 19.51 8.87
CA THR A 200 -8.25 18.53 8.33
C THR A 200 -7.59 17.15 8.31
N VAL A 201 -8.10 16.22 9.11
CA VAL A 201 -7.59 14.84 9.17
C VAL A 201 -8.50 13.94 8.36
N VAL A 202 -7.94 13.29 7.34
CA VAL A 202 -8.60 12.25 6.56
C VAL A 202 -8.11 10.89 7.06
N PRO A 203 -8.94 10.13 7.79
CA PRO A 203 -8.57 8.80 8.23
C PRO A 203 -8.53 7.84 7.05
N LEU A 204 -7.42 7.13 6.89
CA LEU A 204 -7.26 6.07 5.91
C LEU A 204 -7.17 4.72 6.64
N GLU A 205 -7.81 3.71 6.09
CA GLU A 205 -7.57 2.33 6.51
C GLU A 205 -6.12 1.96 6.16
N GLY A 206 -5.32 1.59 7.15
CA GLY A 206 -3.90 1.29 6.94
C GLY A 206 -3.65 0.19 5.91
N ALA A 207 -4.58 -0.75 5.78
CA ALA A 207 -4.52 -1.81 4.79
C ALA A 207 -4.58 -1.29 3.33
N TRP A 208 -5.14 -0.10 3.08
CA TRP A 208 -5.19 0.48 1.73
C TRP A 208 -3.82 0.96 1.24
N THR A 209 -2.90 1.23 2.15
CA THR A 209 -1.58 1.81 1.85
C THR A 209 -0.41 0.90 2.22
N ALA A 210 -0.66 -0.23 2.88
CA ALA A 210 0.37 -1.14 3.35
C ALA A 210 1.10 -1.88 2.22
N CYS A 211 0.41 -2.12 1.10
CA CYS A 211 0.95 -2.77 -0.08
C CYS A 211 0.51 -2.00 -1.32
N GLY A 212 1.37 -1.90 -2.33
CA GLY A 212 1.03 -1.26 -3.60
C GLY A 212 0.10 -2.13 -4.44
N GLY A 213 -1.19 -2.14 -4.12
CA GLY A 213 -2.21 -2.91 -4.82
C GLY A 213 -3.34 -2.03 -5.37
N TRP A 214 -4.21 -2.61 -6.20
CA TRP A 214 -5.34 -1.92 -6.83
C TRP A 214 -6.28 -1.23 -5.83
N PHE A 215 -6.33 -1.70 -4.61
CA PHE A 215 -7.17 -1.17 -3.54
C PHE A 215 -6.71 0.21 -3.01
N ILE A 216 -5.57 0.72 -3.46
CA ILE A 216 -5.13 2.10 -3.14
C ILE A 216 -6.15 3.13 -3.64
N ILE A 217 -6.99 2.78 -4.62
CA ILE A 217 -8.08 3.64 -5.10
C ILE A 217 -9.05 4.02 -3.99
N ASP A 218 -9.25 3.15 -2.98
CA ASP A 218 -10.11 3.46 -1.83
C ASP A 218 -9.53 4.61 -1.00
N ALA A 219 -8.20 4.64 -0.84
CA ALA A 219 -7.51 5.74 -0.17
C ALA A 219 -7.56 7.03 -0.99
N ILE A 220 -7.39 6.96 -2.32
CA ILE A 220 -7.48 8.11 -3.22
C ILE A 220 -8.87 8.73 -3.15
N GLU A 221 -9.93 7.93 -3.24
CA GLU A 221 -11.31 8.41 -3.14
C GLU A 221 -11.64 9.01 -1.77
N ALA A 222 -11.13 8.40 -0.68
CA ALA A 222 -11.32 8.93 0.67
C ALA A 222 -10.63 10.29 0.85
N LEU A 223 -9.41 10.44 0.33
CA LEU A 223 -8.67 11.70 0.36
C LEU A 223 -9.37 12.79 -0.45
N ALA A 224 -9.79 12.49 -1.67
CA ALA A 224 -10.49 13.45 -2.52
C ALA A 224 -11.76 13.96 -1.85
N LYS A 225 -12.54 13.09 -1.20
CA LYS A 225 -13.73 13.45 -0.44
C LYS A 225 -13.43 14.25 0.83
N GLY A 226 -12.48 13.77 1.64
CA GLY A 226 -12.19 14.35 2.95
C GLY A 226 -11.48 15.70 2.87
N GLY A 227 -10.79 15.97 1.79
CA GLY A 227 -10.14 17.25 1.55
C GLY A 227 -11.11 18.40 1.16
N ASP A 228 -12.37 18.11 0.91
CA ASP A 228 -13.43 19.11 0.58
C ASP A 228 -14.12 19.71 1.82
N SER A 229 -13.73 19.24 3.02
CA SER A 229 -14.37 19.63 4.30
C SER A 229 -13.76 20.90 4.90
#